data_bc21201fbfff000ecbf83a7ba97837ff
#
_entry.id   bc21201fbfff000ecbf83a7ba97837ff
#
_cell.length_a   1.000
_cell.length_b   1.000
_cell.length_c   1.000
_cell.angle_alpha   90.00
_cell.angle_beta   90.00
_cell.angle_gamma   90.00
#
_symmetry.space_group_name_H-M   'P 1'
#
loop_
_entity.id
_entity.type
_entity.pdbx_description
1 polymer ?
#
loop_
_entity_poly.entity_id
_entity_poly.type
_entity_poly.pdbx_seq_one_letter_code
_entity_poly.pdbx_strand_id
1 'polypeptide(L)'
;KEKDGNKRVLSGVPDALPSLIQASRLQDKARNVGFDWEDRGDVWKKVREELDELEEELRKEDKEKSTEELGDFLFSVINAARLYHLNPDNALERTNQKFINRFNYIEDHSIKACKPLTEMTLGEMDELWNEAKQNENIK
;
A
#
# COMPACT_ATOMS: atom_id res chain seq x y z
N LYS A 1 2.42 34.17 -17.48
CA LYS A 1 2.08 34.43 -18.57
C LYS A 1 1.74 33.37 -19.46
N GLU A 2 2.05 33.44 -20.56
CA GLU A 2 1.60 32.42 -21.42
C GLU A 2 2.22 31.11 -21.10
N LYS A 3 3.26 31.12 -20.33
CA LYS A 3 3.82 29.90 -19.88
C LYS A 3 2.90 29.15 -19.02
N ASP A 4 2.15 29.82 -18.15
CA ASP A 4 1.21 29.13 -17.29
C ASP A 4 0.11 28.49 -18.09
N GLY A 5 -0.32 29.11 -19.18
CA GLY A 5 -1.33 28.53 -20.02
C GLY A 5 -0.88 27.29 -20.72
N ASN A 6 0.43 27.09 -20.84
CA ASN A 6 0.99 25.93 -21.53
C ASN A 6 1.36 24.81 -20.61
N LYS A 7 1.22 24.99 -19.30
CA LYS A 7 1.58 23.92 -18.36
C LYS A 7 0.57 22.80 -18.40
N ARG A 8 1.08 21.60 -18.33
CA ARG A 8 0.20 20.46 -18.23
C ARG A 8 -0.35 20.32 -16.82
N VAL A 9 -1.51 19.69 -16.72
CA VAL A 9 -2.19 19.53 -15.43
C VAL A 9 -1.31 18.83 -14.39
N LEU A 10 -0.57 17.82 -14.83
CA LEU A 10 0.20 17.02 -13.89
C LEU A 10 1.61 17.52 -13.65
N SER A 11 2.02 18.57 -14.34
CA SER A 11 3.40 19.05 -14.26
C SER A 11 3.78 19.60 -12.90
N GLY A 12 2.79 19.92 -12.05
CA GLY A 12 3.07 20.42 -10.70
C GLY A 12 3.40 19.34 -9.69
N VAL A 13 3.33 18.07 -10.08
CA VAL A 13 3.63 16.97 -9.17
C VAL A 13 5.10 16.61 -9.33
N PRO A 14 5.92 16.79 -8.27
CA PRO A 14 7.36 16.52 -8.41
C PRO A 14 7.67 15.07 -8.69
N ASP A 15 8.66 14.85 -9.56
CA ASP A 15 9.12 13.49 -9.88
C ASP A 15 9.85 12.85 -8.71
N ALA A 16 10.40 13.67 -7.82
CA ALA A 16 11.20 13.14 -6.71
C ALA A 16 10.37 12.59 -5.55
N LEU A 17 9.05 12.76 -5.59
CA LEU A 17 8.21 12.22 -4.52
C LEU A 17 8.23 10.70 -4.52
N PRO A 18 8.13 10.08 -3.33
CA PRO A 18 7.94 8.64 -3.29
C PRO A 18 6.70 8.24 -4.11
N SER A 19 6.77 7.10 -4.76
CA SER A 19 5.75 6.70 -5.71
C SER A 19 4.34 6.68 -5.14
N LEU A 20 4.18 6.24 -3.90
CA LEU A 20 2.86 6.18 -3.28
C LEU A 20 2.26 7.58 -3.17
N ILE A 21 3.04 8.53 -2.71
CA ILE A 21 2.59 9.92 -2.55
C ILE A 21 2.37 10.54 -3.91
N GLN A 22 3.27 10.27 -4.85
CA GLN A 22 3.14 10.80 -6.19
C GLN A 22 1.83 10.35 -6.84
N ALA A 23 1.47 9.06 -6.67
CA ALA A 23 0.24 8.53 -7.23
C ALA A 23 -0.97 9.28 -6.69
N SER A 24 -1.02 9.51 -5.38
CA SER A 24 -2.12 10.25 -4.77
C SER A 24 -2.21 11.67 -5.33
N ARG A 25 -1.08 12.34 -5.47
CA ARG A 25 -1.05 13.70 -5.98
C ARG A 25 -1.50 13.77 -7.44
N LEU A 26 -1.05 12.81 -8.24
CA LEU A 26 -1.47 12.74 -9.64
C LEU A 26 -2.97 12.60 -9.75
N GLN A 27 -3.54 11.71 -8.93
CA GLN A 27 -4.97 11.46 -8.96
C GLN A 27 -5.76 12.69 -8.52
N ASP A 28 -5.29 13.40 -7.50
CA ASP A 28 -5.95 14.62 -7.06
C ASP A 28 -5.95 15.70 -8.13
N LYS A 29 -4.82 15.87 -8.81
CA LYS A 29 -4.72 16.86 -9.86
C LYS A 29 -5.67 16.53 -11.01
N ALA A 30 -5.73 15.25 -11.39
CA ALA A 30 -6.63 14.84 -12.47
C ALA A 30 -8.08 15.07 -12.07
N ARG A 31 -8.41 14.77 -10.81
CA ARG A 31 -9.77 14.98 -10.33
C ARG A 31 -10.16 16.46 -10.40
N ASN A 32 -9.22 17.33 -10.10
CA ASN A 32 -9.52 18.76 -10.08
C ASN A 32 -9.98 19.30 -11.44
N VAL A 33 -9.68 18.60 -12.52
CA VAL A 33 -10.14 18.98 -13.84
C VAL A 33 -11.23 18.05 -14.37
N GLY A 34 -11.86 17.27 -13.47
CA GLY A 34 -13.02 16.47 -13.85
C GLY A 34 -12.74 15.01 -14.14
N PHE A 35 -11.51 14.56 -14.05
CA PHE A 35 -11.19 13.18 -14.34
C PHE A 35 -11.28 12.37 -13.05
N ASP A 36 -12.45 11.86 -12.75
CA ASP A 36 -12.69 11.13 -11.51
C ASP A 36 -13.87 10.18 -11.68
N TRP A 37 -14.06 9.32 -10.69
CA TRP A 37 -15.21 8.42 -10.66
C TRP A 37 -16.43 9.15 -10.11
N GLU A 38 -17.57 8.90 -10.70
CA GLU A 38 -18.81 9.49 -10.20
C GLU A 38 -19.33 8.75 -8.98
N ASP A 39 -19.14 7.42 -8.96
CA ASP A 39 -19.65 6.58 -7.90
C ASP A 39 -18.47 5.84 -7.25
N ARG A 40 -18.33 6.01 -5.94
CA ARG A 40 -17.26 5.34 -5.22
C ARG A 40 -17.33 3.83 -5.33
N GLY A 41 -18.53 3.27 -5.50
CA GLY A 41 -18.68 1.84 -5.63
C GLY A 41 -18.00 1.28 -6.87
N ASP A 42 -17.93 2.08 -7.92
CA ASP A 42 -17.32 1.63 -9.17
C ASP A 42 -15.82 1.45 -9.05
N VAL A 43 -15.18 2.18 -8.15
CA VAL A 43 -13.74 2.07 -8.01
C VAL A 43 -13.33 0.72 -7.45
N TRP A 44 -14.17 0.11 -6.60
CA TRP A 44 -13.84 -1.22 -6.07
C TRP A 44 -13.92 -2.29 -7.14
N LYS A 45 -14.84 -2.10 -8.09
CA LYS A 45 -14.91 -3.01 -9.23
C LYS A 45 -13.59 -2.95 -10.01
N LYS A 46 -13.07 -1.74 -10.20
CA LYS A 46 -11.81 -1.56 -10.89
C LYS A 46 -10.65 -2.21 -10.12
N VAL A 47 -10.64 -2.06 -8.81
CA VAL A 47 -9.61 -2.68 -7.98
C VAL A 47 -9.62 -4.20 -8.18
N ARG A 48 -10.82 -4.80 -8.18
CA ARG A 48 -10.93 -6.25 -8.35
C ARG A 48 -10.50 -6.69 -9.75
N GLU A 49 -10.81 -5.88 -10.77
CA GLU A 49 -10.37 -6.18 -12.13
C GLU A 49 -8.86 -6.18 -12.22
N GLU A 50 -8.22 -5.19 -11.60
CA GLU A 50 -6.76 -5.11 -11.66
C GLU A 50 -6.12 -6.27 -10.90
N LEU A 51 -6.73 -6.69 -9.80
CA LEU A 51 -6.22 -7.84 -9.08
C LEU A 51 -6.30 -9.10 -9.95
N ASP A 52 -7.42 -9.29 -10.64
CA ASP A 52 -7.59 -10.44 -11.52
C ASP A 52 -6.55 -10.45 -12.62
N GLU A 53 -6.26 -9.28 -13.19
CA GLU A 53 -5.26 -9.17 -14.26
C GLU A 53 -3.87 -9.47 -13.73
N LEU A 54 -3.58 -9.02 -12.52
CA LEU A 54 -2.30 -9.32 -11.89
C LEU A 54 -2.14 -10.81 -11.66
N GLU A 55 -3.17 -11.46 -11.12
CA GLU A 55 -3.11 -12.89 -10.87
C GLU A 55 -2.92 -13.68 -12.15
N GLU A 56 -3.55 -13.24 -13.23
CA GLU A 56 -3.42 -13.90 -14.51
C GLU A 56 -1.97 -13.86 -15.01
N GLU A 57 -1.32 -12.70 -14.92
CA GLU A 57 0.06 -12.58 -15.37
C GLU A 57 1.02 -13.35 -14.46
N LEU A 58 0.72 -13.41 -13.16
CA LEU A 58 1.53 -14.19 -12.25
C LEU A 58 1.46 -15.69 -12.59
N ARG A 59 0.29 -16.17 -13.00
CA ARG A 59 0.15 -17.57 -13.40
C ARG A 59 0.95 -17.88 -14.64
N LYS A 60 1.07 -16.92 -15.55
CA LYS A 60 1.85 -17.08 -16.76
C LYS A 60 3.35 -16.94 -16.51
N GLU A 61 3.71 -16.51 -15.31
CA GLU A 61 5.11 -16.30 -14.93
C GLU A 61 5.84 -15.30 -15.82
N ASP A 62 5.10 -14.30 -16.29
CA ASP A 62 5.66 -13.21 -17.07
C ASP A 62 6.01 -12.08 -16.10
N LYS A 63 7.27 -11.97 -15.75
CA LYS A 63 7.69 -11.02 -14.72
C LYS A 63 7.49 -9.57 -15.13
N GLU A 64 7.74 -9.27 -16.37
CA GLU A 64 7.59 -7.90 -16.87
C GLU A 64 6.14 -7.45 -16.80
N LYS A 65 5.23 -8.29 -17.32
CA LYS A 65 3.83 -7.96 -17.29
C LYS A 65 3.26 -8.00 -15.89
N SER A 66 3.74 -8.90 -15.04
CA SER A 66 3.32 -8.95 -13.65
C SER A 66 3.69 -7.66 -12.93
N THR A 67 4.88 -7.11 -13.23
CA THR A 67 5.30 -5.85 -12.64
C THR A 67 4.36 -4.72 -13.05
N GLU A 68 3.98 -4.67 -14.32
CA GLU A 68 3.05 -3.65 -14.80
C GLU A 68 1.70 -3.78 -14.13
N GLU A 69 1.19 -5.02 -14.05
CA GLU A 69 -0.13 -5.21 -13.44
C GLU A 69 -0.11 -4.94 -11.94
N LEU A 70 1.00 -5.23 -11.28
CA LEU A 70 1.12 -4.88 -9.87
C LEU A 70 1.03 -3.37 -9.69
N GLY A 71 1.72 -2.61 -10.55
CA GLY A 71 1.64 -1.16 -10.50
C GLY A 71 0.21 -0.66 -10.70
N ASP A 72 -0.49 -1.22 -11.68
CA ASP A 72 -1.87 -0.84 -11.97
C ASP A 72 -2.78 -1.17 -10.78
N PHE A 73 -2.57 -2.34 -10.17
CA PHE A 73 -3.35 -2.72 -9.00
C PHE A 73 -3.14 -1.75 -7.85
N LEU A 74 -1.87 -1.44 -7.55
CA LEU A 74 -1.56 -0.50 -6.47
C LEU A 74 -2.16 0.87 -6.75
N PHE A 75 -2.06 1.33 -7.99
CA PHE A 75 -2.62 2.62 -8.37
C PHE A 75 -4.14 2.64 -8.14
N SER A 76 -4.82 1.55 -8.47
CA SER A 76 -6.27 1.49 -8.28
C SER A 76 -6.64 1.47 -6.79
N VAL A 77 -5.84 0.80 -5.95
CA VAL A 77 -6.08 0.80 -4.50
C VAL A 77 -5.92 2.21 -3.93
N ILE A 78 -4.87 2.90 -4.37
CA ILE A 78 -4.63 4.27 -3.91
C ILE A 78 -5.79 5.17 -4.32
N ASN A 79 -6.30 4.99 -5.53
CA ASN A 79 -7.43 5.77 -5.99
C ASN A 79 -8.68 5.49 -5.16
N ALA A 80 -8.91 4.21 -4.82
CA ALA A 80 -10.04 3.85 -3.96
C ALA A 80 -9.92 4.54 -2.60
N ALA A 81 -8.73 4.51 -2.02
CA ALA A 81 -8.51 5.16 -0.73
C ALA A 81 -8.84 6.64 -0.81
N ARG A 82 -8.39 7.30 -1.87
CA ARG A 82 -8.63 8.72 -2.05
C ARG A 82 -10.12 9.05 -2.10
N LEU A 83 -10.89 8.23 -2.80
CA LEU A 83 -12.32 8.46 -2.93
C LEU A 83 -13.08 8.33 -1.61
N TYR A 84 -12.51 7.58 -0.66
CA TYR A 84 -13.08 7.46 0.68
C TYR A 84 -12.38 8.38 1.68
N HIS A 85 -11.57 9.31 1.18
CA HIS A 85 -10.88 10.31 2.01
C HIS A 85 -9.92 9.67 3.00
N LEU A 86 -9.33 8.55 2.61
CA LEU A 86 -8.30 7.88 3.40
C LEU A 86 -6.93 8.22 2.81
N ASN A 87 -5.96 8.40 3.69
CA ASN A 87 -4.60 8.69 3.26
C ASN A 87 -3.83 7.37 3.18
N PRO A 88 -3.53 6.86 1.98
CA PRO A 88 -2.89 5.55 1.86
C PRO A 88 -1.48 5.52 2.44
N ASP A 89 -0.73 6.62 2.35
CA ASP A 89 0.61 6.66 2.91
C ASP A 89 0.56 6.55 4.43
N ASN A 90 -0.34 7.31 5.05
CA ASN A 90 -0.51 7.27 6.50
C ASN A 90 -0.99 5.89 6.95
N ALA A 91 -1.91 5.29 6.18
CA ALA A 91 -2.41 3.96 6.50
C ALA A 91 -1.30 2.93 6.48
N LEU A 92 -0.46 2.98 5.43
CA LEU A 92 0.64 2.03 5.31
C LEU A 92 1.67 2.24 6.41
N GLU A 93 1.93 3.51 6.75
CA GLU A 93 2.86 3.83 7.82
C GLU A 93 2.42 3.23 9.14
N ARG A 94 1.12 3.27 9.43
CA ARG A 94 0.59 2.66 10.65
C ARG A 94 0.78 1.15 10.65
N THR A 95 0.58 0.53 9.50
CA THR A 95 0.81 -0.92 9.38
C THR A 95 2.27 -1.25 9.58
N ASN A 96 3.15 -0.44 8.99
CA ASN A 96 4.58 -0.65 9.18
C ASN A 96 4.96 -0.57 10.66
N GLN A 97 4.39 0.39 11.38
CA GLN A 97 4.70 0.54 12.80
C GLN A 97 4.17 -0.65 13.60
N LYS A 98 2.99 -1.15 13.25
CA LYS A 98 2.47 -2.34 13.92
C LYS A 98 3.38 -3.54 13.68
N PHE A 99 3.86 -3.70 12.46
CA PHE A 99 4.75 -4.80 12.14
C PHE A 99 6.03 -4.71 12.94
N ILE A 100 6.61 -3.51 13.02
CA ILE A 100 7.84 -3.30 13.78
C ILE A 100 7.62 -3.65 15.24
N ASN A 101 6.54 -3.14 15.83
CA ASN A 101 6.27 -3.38 17.25
C ASN A 101 6.05 -4.87 17.53
N ARG A 102 5.33 -5.56 16.67
CA ARG A 102 5.06 -6.98 16.90
C ARG A 102 6.28 -7.82 16.68
N PHE A 103 7.08 -7.48 15.67
CA PHE A 103 8.31 -8.22 15.44
C PHE A 103 9.31 -8.00 16.57
N ASN A 104 9.36 -6.77 17.10
CA ASN A 104 10.22 -6.50 18.25
C ASN A 104 9.79 -7.32 19.46
N TYR A 105 8.50 -7.53 19.62
CA TYR A 105 7.99 -8.39 20.69
C TYR A 105 8.54 -9.81 20.56
N ILE A 106 8.52 -10.33 19.33
CA ILE A 106 9.09 -11.66 19.06
C ILE A 106 10.58 -11.67 19.36
N GLU A 107 11.28 -10.64 18.92
CA GLU A 107 12.72 -10.56 19.11
C GLU A 107 13.09 -10.48 20.60
N ASP A 108 12.31 -9.72 21.37
CA ASP A 108 12.54 -9.63 22.81
C ASP A 108 12.40 -10.99 23.48
N HIS A 109 11.44 -11.81 23.05
CA HIS A 109 11.29 -13.13 23.58
C HIS A 109 12.43 -14.04 23.17
N SER A 110 12.93 -13.89 21.97
CA SER A 110 14.10 -14.62 21.50
C SER A 110 15.28 -14.32 22.41
N ILE A 111 15.49 -13.05 22.70
CA ILE A 111 16.61 -12.64 23.56
C ILE A 111 16.47 -13.22 24.95
N LYS A 112 15.30 -13.10 25.54
CA LYS A 112 15.06 -13.61 26.90
C LYS A 112 15.26 -15.12 27.01
N ALA A 113 14.85 -15.85 25.98
CA ALA A 113 14.94 -17.29 25.97
C ALA A 113 16.30 -17.79 25.52
N CYS A 114 17.18 -16.88 25.13
CA CYS A 114 18.50 -17.22 24.58
C CYS A 114 18.36 -18.18 23.41
N LYS A 115 17.29 -17.99 22.60
CA LYS A 115 17.05 -18.81 21.42
C LYS A 115 17.03 -17.89 20.20
N PRO A 116 18.05 -17.97 19.34
CA PRO A 116 18.11 -17.08 18.18
C PRO A 116 16.88 -17.17 17.31
N LEU A 117 16.51 -16.06 16.69
CA LEU A 117 15.36 -16.04 15.80
C LEU A 117 15.47 -17.10 14.72
N THR A 118 16.68 -17.31 14.20
CA THR A 118 16.90 -18.30 13.14
C THR A 118 16.62 -19.72 13.59
N GLU A 119 16.55 -19.98 14.90
CA GLU A 119 16.24 -21.30 15.43
C GLU A 119 14.79 -21.42 15.86
N MET A 120 14.02 -20.36 15.79
CA MET A 120 12.61 -20.42 16.11
C MET A 120 11.83 -20.93 14.91
N THR A 121 10.78 -21.69 15.16
CA THR A 121 9.91 -22.14 14.09
C THR A 121 8.94 -21.04 13.73
N LEU A 122 8.36 -21.11 12.55
CA LEU A 122 7.34 -20.17 12.15
C LEU A 122 6.15 -20.22 13.10
N GLY A 123 5.78 -21.43 13.55
CA GLY A 123 4.70 -21.58 14.51
C GLY A 123 4.95 -20.83 15.81
N GLU A 124 6.18 -20.94 16.32
CA GLU A 124 6.55 -20.20 17.54
C GLU A 124 6.45 -18.71 17.33
N MET A 125 6.92 -18.23 16.19
CA MET A 125 6.85 -16.79 15.89
C MET A 125 5.41 -16.33 15.75
N ASP A 126 4.56 -17.15 15.12
CA ASP A 126 3.15 -16.81 14.97
C ASP A 126 2.44 -16.70 16.31
N GLU A 127 2.75 -17.58 17.24
CA GLU A 127 2.16 -17.51 18.57
C GLU A 127 2.53 -16.22 19.27
N LEU A 128 3.79 -15.84 19.16
CA LEU A 128 4.25 -14.58 19.76
C LEU A 128 3.64 -13.37 19.07
N TRP A 129 3.48 -13.47 17.76
CA TRP A 129 2.83 -12.42 17.00
C TRP A 129 1.40 -12.21 17.49
N ASN A 130 0.67 -13.30 17.70
CA ASN A 130 -0.70 -13.22 18.18
C ASN A 130 -0.77 -12.70 19.60
N GLU A 131 0.19 -13.04 20.46
CA GLU A 131 0.29 -12.46 21.80
C GLU A 131 0.47 -10.96 21.73
N ALA A 132 1.34 -10.51 20.86
CA ALA A 132 1.59 -9.07 20.70
C ALA A 132 0.32 -8.35 20.30
N LYS A 133 -0.44 -8.94 19.38
CA LYS A 133 -1.71 -8.35 18.96
C LYS A 133 -2.69 -8.25 20.13
N GLN A 134 -2.79 -9.29 20.92
CA GLN A 134 -3.70 -9.28 22.05
C GLN A 134 -3.30 -8.25 23.10
N ASN A 135 -2.01 -8.11 23.33
CA ASN A 135 -1.52 -7.12 24.29
C ASN A 135 -1.88 -5.70 23.84
N GLU A 136 -1.92 -5.45 22.55
CA GLU A 136 -2.31 -4.14 22.04
C GLU A 136 -3.76 -3.82 22.35
N ASN A 137 -4.59 -4.85 22.44
CA ASN A 137 -6.02 -4.66 22.69
C ASN A 137 -6.37 -4.53 24.18
N ILE A 138 -5.42 -4.78 25.05
CA ILE A 138 -5.69 -4.75 26.48
C ILE A 138 -5.75 -3.32 27.02
N LYS A 139 -5.14 -2.39 26.32
CA LYS A 139 -5.19 -1.00 26.77
C LYS A 139 -6.57 -0.41 26.72
#